data_d9989b55a9cd23594599c17b064d6ead
#
_entry.id   d9989b55a9cd23594599c17b064d6ead
#
_cell.length_a   1.000
_cell.length_b   1.000
_cell.length_c   1.000
_cell.angle_alpha   90.00
_cell.angle_beta   90.00
_cell.angle_gamma   90.00
#
_symmetry.space_group_name_H-M   'P 1'
#
loop_
_entity.id
_entity.type
_entity.pdbx_description
1 polymer ?
#
loop_
_entity_poly.entity_id
_entity_poly.type
_entity_poly.pdbx_seq_one_letter_code
_entity_poly.pdbx_strand_id
1 'polypeptide(L)'
;IFNKHCDRVKMANIAQMVNVLQSVILTDGERMIKTPTWFVFYLYQAHQDAELLDSTLETAMVGPEGHQAPNMTESVSMGKDGKMHITLTNESVSEDYPIDVILDSGKAAAVEGMILTGEMHEHNTFDNPEQVKCTSFDDVKLADDGLKLTLPKCSVLHLTVTVK
;
A
#
# COMPACT_ATOMS: atom_id res chain seq x y z
N ILE A 1 -2.28 4.60 10.06
CA ILE A 1 -2.33 5.05 11.47
C ILE A 1 -1.00 4.76 12.16
N PHE A 2 -0.51 3.50 12.21
CA PHE A 2 0.70 3.16 12.99
C PHE A 2 1.94 3.92 12.52
N ASN A 3 2.15 4.06 11.22
CA ASN A 3 3.29 4.80 10.68
C ASN A 3 3.23 6.29 11.08
N LYS A 4 2.05 6.91 11.00
CA LYS A 4 1.86 8.32 11.41
C LYS A 4 2.04 8.56 12.92
N HIS A 5 2.04 7.52 13.75
CA HIS A 5 2.25 7.58 15.19
C HIS A 5 3.50 6.80 15.63
N CYS A 6 4.50 6.69 14.76
CA CYS A 6 5.74 5.97 15.05
C CYS A 6 6.59 6.58 16.16
N ASP A 7 6.31 7.82 16.57
CA ASP A 7 6.88 8.47 17.75
C ASP A 7 6.60 7.66 19.04
N ARG A 8 5.43 7.06 19.15
CA ARG A 8 4.96 6.30 20.33
C ARG A 8 4.58 4.85 20.04
N VAL A 9 4.15 4.51 18.83
CA VAL A 9 3.83 3.11 18.42
C VAL A 9 5.10 2.45 17.91
N LYS A 10 5.73 1.64 18.74
CA LYS A 10 7.00 0.97 18.39
C LYS A 10 6.85 -0.43 17.87
N MET A 11 5.67 -1.03 18.02
CA MET A 11 5.38 -2.37 17.54
C MET A 11 3.87 -2.53 17.32
N ALA A 12 3.51 -3.15 16.21
CA ALA A 12 2.15 -3.60 15.94
C ALA A 12 2.21 -5.03 15.41
N ASN A 13 1.39 -5.91 15.97
CA ASN A 13 1.39 -7.33 15.63
C ASN A 13 0.04 -7.75 15.07
N ILE A 14 0.06 -8.56 14.01
CA ILE A 14 -1.11 -9.29 13.58
C ILE A 14 -1.28 -10.53 14.47
N ALA A 15 -2.52 -10.89 14.79
CA ALA A 15 -2.79 -12.11 15.53
C ALA A 15 -2.48 -13.31 14.64
N GLN A 16 -1.67 -14.25 15.09
CA GLN A 16 -1.29 -15.51 14.45
C GLN A 16 -0.94 -15.40 12.95
N MET A 17 0.16 -15.97 12.55
CA MET A 17 0.67 -15.84 11.17
C MET A 17 0.17 -16.92 10.22
N VAL A 18 -0.18 -18.10 10.72
CA VAL A 18 -0.38 -19.31 9.93
C VAL A 18 -1.74 -19.93 10.20
N ASN A 19 -2.47 -20.31 9.14
CA ASN A 19 -3.70 -21.11 9.17
C ASN A 19 -4.81 -20.57 10.05
N VAL A 20 -4.96 -19.26 10.10
CA VAL A 20 -6.04 -18.58 10.83
C VAL A 20 -6.74 -17.58 9.94
N LEU A 21 -7.84 -17.02 10.44
CA LEU A 21 -8.52 -15.92 9.77
C LEU A 21 -7.51 -14.77 9.54
N GLN A 22 -7.48 -14.19 8.33
CA GLN A 22 -6.53 -13.16 7.86
C GLN A 22 -5.03 -13.53 8.04
N SER A 23 -4.69 -14.79 8.06
CA SER A 23 -3.29 -15.22 8.20
C SER A 23 -2.41 -14.71 7.06
N VAL A 24 -1.13 -14.57 7.37
CA VAL A 24 -0.12 -14.14 6.39
C VAL A 24 0.18 -15.28 5.39
N ILE A 25 0.19 -16.53 5.87
CA ILE A 25 0.41 -17.72 5.06
C ILE A 25 -0.60 -18.82 5.43
N LEU A 26 -0.88 -19.68 4.45
CA LEU A 26 -1.64 -20.92 4.66
C LEU A 26 -0.75 -22.11 4.30
N THR A 27 -0.87 -23.18 5.09
CA THR A 27 -0.15 -24.44 4.86
C THR A 27 -1.13 -25.61 4.87
N ASP A 28 -0.85 -26.61 4.03
CA ASP A 28 -1.58 -27.88 3.97
C ASP A 28 -0.58 -29.00 3.60
N GLY A 29 -0.20 -29.80 4.59
CA GLY A 29 0.88 -30.77 4.45
C GLY A 29 2.20 -30.09 4.07
N GLU A 30 2.75 -30.45 2.93
CA GLU A 30 4.01 -29.87 2.39
C GLU A 30 3.78 -28.59 1.56
N ARG A 31 2.52 -28.19 1.31
CA ARG A 31 2.17 -27.02 0.52
C ARG A 31 2.12 -25.77 1.39
N MET A 32 2.55 -24.64 0.85
CA MET A 32 2.43 -23.32 1.46
C MET A 32 2.02 -22.31 0.41
N ILE A 33 1.11 -21.41 0.76
CA ILE A 33 0.74 -20.26 -0.07
C ILE A 33 0.80 -18.96 0.73
N LYS A 34 1.08 -17.86 0.02
CA LYS A 34 1.00 -16.49 0.52
C LYS A 34 -0.41 -15.98 0.34
N THR A 35 -0.97 -15.32 1.34
CA THR A 35 -2.27 -14.65 1.23
C THR A 35 -2.10 -13.21 0.74
N PRO A 36 -3.16 -12.51 0.34
CA PRO A 36 -3.08 -11.06 0.09
C PRO A 36 -2.50 -10.28 1.28
N THR A 37 -2.76 -10.69 2.52
CA THR A 37 -2.18 -10.09 3.73
C THR A 37 -0.64 -10.13 3.72
N TRP A 38 -0.03 -11.22 3.24
CA TRP A 38 1.43 -11.31 3.10
C TRP A 38 1.97 -10.21 2.17
N PHE A 39 1.28 -9.98 1.04
CA PHE A 39 1.70 -8.97 0.07
C PHE A 39 1.55 -7.55 0.60
N VAL A 40 0.54 -7.27 1.45
CA VAL A 40 0.44 -5.99 2.14
C VAL A 40 1.66 -5.76 3.04
N PHE A 41 2.04 -6.73 3.88
CA PHE A 41 3.27 -6.61 4.69
C PHE A 41 4.50 -6.42 3.83
N TYR A 42 4.61 -7.13 2.71
CA TYR A 42 5.71 -6.99 1.77
C TYR A 42 5.82 -5.56 1.20
N LEU A 43 4.71 -4.95 0.78
CA LEU A 43 4.70 -3.58 0.26
C LEU A 43 5.05 -2.54 1.34
N TYR A 44 4.62 -2.76 2.58
CA TYR A 44 4.91 -1.85 3.69
C TYR A 44 6.31 -2.02 4.29
N GLN A 45 7.05 -3.04 3.91
CA GLN A 45 8.40 -3.32 4.42
C GLN A 45 9.38 -2.17 4.17
N ALA A 46 9.17 -1.40 3.10
CA ALA A 46 10.00 -0.25 2.77
C ALA A 46 9.95 0.89 3.81
N HIS A 47 8.88 0.95 4.62
CA HIS A 47 8.73 1.95 5.69
C HIS A 47 9.42 1.54 7.00
N GLN A 48 9.92 0.31 7.09
CA GLN A 48 10.60 -0.17 8.29
C GLN A 48 11.96 0.53 8.43
N ASP A 49 12.24 1.08 9.61
CA ASP A 49 13.46 1.84 9.92
C ASP A 49 13.70 3.06 9.02
N ALA A 50 12.68 3.52 8.30
CA ALA A 50 12.68 4.74 7.51
C ALA A 50 12.27 5.96 8.35
N GLU A 51 12.57 7.15 7.87
CA GLU A 51 12.14 8.41 8.48
C GLU A 51 10.75 8.78 7.98
N LEU A 52 9.79 8.99 8.90
CA LEU A 52 8.45 9.45 8.53
C LEU A 52 8.52 10.84 7.91
N LEU A 53 7.87 11.02 6.76
CA LEU A 53 7.64 12.33 6.14
C LEU A 53 6.22 12.78 6.41
N ASP A 54 6.04 14.08 6.67
CA ASP A 54 4.70 14.66 6.78
C ASP A 54 3.96 14.53 5.46
N SER A 55 2.73 14.06 5.55
CA SER A 55 1.87 13.88 4.38
C SER A 55 0.41 14.14 4.73
N THR A 56 -0.31 14.69 3.76
CA THR A 56 -1.76 14.91 3.84
C THR A 56 -2.42 14.36 2.60
N LEU A 57 -3.49 13.59 2.79
CA LEU A 57 -4.30 13.05 1.71
C LEU A 57 -5.72 13.62 1.80
N GLU A 58 -6.15 14.30 0.74
CA GLU A 58 -7.56 14.66 0.56
C GLU A 58 -8.30 13.49 -0.08
N THR A 59 -9.32 12.98 0.58
CA THR A 59 -10.06 11.80 0.12
C THR A 59 -11.54 11.90 0.52
N ALA A 60 -12.39 11.20 -0.23
CA ALA A 60 -13.77 11.00 0.14
C ALA A 60 -13.89 10.10 1.37
N MET A 61 -14.99 10.25 2.09
CA MET A 61 -15.35 9.36 3.19
C MET A 61 -16.30 8.27 2.68
N VAL A 62 -16.12 7.04 3.17
CA VAL A 62 -16.95 5.88 2.84
C VAL A 62 -17.55 5.28 4.11
N GLY A 63 -18.66 4.60 3.96
CA GLY A 63 -19.37 3.95 5.07
C GLY A 63 -20.70 4.64 5.42
N PRO A 64 -21.54 4.01 6.27
CA PRO A 64 -22.81 4.55 6.68
C PRO A 64 -22.63 5.79 7.55
N GLU A 65 -23.68 6.62 7.62
CA GLU A 65 -23.70 7.83 8.45
C GLU A 65 -23.33 7.50 9.91
N GLY A 66 -22.42 8.28 10.49
CA GLY A 66 -21.89 8.05 11.84
C GLY A 66 -20.78 6.99 11.97
N HIS A 67 -20.46 6.26 10.89
CA HIS A 67 -19.41 5.24 10.85
C HIS A 67 -18.56 5.35 9.56
N GLN A 68 -18.22 6.57 9.20
CA GLN A 68 -17.44 6.84 8.00
C GLN A 68 -15.93 6.76 8.27
N ALA A 69 -15.20 6.24 7.29
CA ALA A 69 -13.73 6.21 7.26
C ALA A 69 -13.21 6.86 5.96
N PRO A 70 -11.96 7.34 5.94
CA PRO A 70 -11.34 7.76 4.70
C PRO A 70 -11.33 6.61 3.67
N ASN A 71 -11.71 6.90 2.44
CA ASN A 71 -11.72 5.88 1.36
C ASN A 71 -10.32 5.51 0.88
N MET A 72 -9.36 6.38 1.12
CA MET A 72 -7.94 6.13 0.82
C MET A 72 -7.09 6.47 2.03
N THR A 73 -5.95 5.80 2.12
CA THR A 73 -4.94 6.10 3.14
C THR A 73 -3.56 6.16 2.51
N GLU A 74 -2.63 6.87 3.17
CA GLU A 74 -1.25 6.98 2.73
C GLU A 74 -0.26 6.75 3.87
N SER A 75 0.95 6.33 3.48
CA SER A 75 2.17 6.35 4.30
C SER A 75 3.31 6.85 3.45
N VAL A 76 4.05 7.84 3.94
CA VAL A 76 5.19 8.41 3.23
C VAL A 76 6.41 8.41 4.13
N SER A 77 7.55 7.94 3.62
CA SER A 77 8.80 7.91 4.38
C SER A 77 10.01 8.08 3.48
N MET A 78 11.13 8.52 4.07
CA MET A 78 12.44 8.52 3.44
C MET A 78 13.22 7.31 3.91
N GLY A 79 13.55 6.43 2.99
CA GLY A 79 14.35 5.25 3.26
C GLY A 79 15.83 5.57 3.49
N LYS A 80 16.55 4.65 4.11
CA LYS A 80 18.02 4.74 4.28
C LYS A 80 18.78 4.69 2.96
N ASP A 81 18.13 4.25 1.90
CA ASP A 81 18.63 4.26 0.51
C ASP A 81 18.53 5.64 -0.15
N GLY A 82 17.99 6.65 0.55
CA GLY A 82 17.79 8.01 0.05
C GLY A 82 16.62 8.14 -0.91
N LYS A 83 15.75 7.15 -1.01
CA LYS A 83 14.53 7.20 -1.82
C LYS A 83 13.31 7.47 -0.96
N MET A 84 12.35 8.18 -1.53
CA MET A 84 11.04 8.36 -0.91
C MET A 84 10.15 7.15 -1.22
N HIS A 85 9.55 6.59 -0.20
CA HIS A 85 8.58 5.51 -0.29
C HIS A 85 7.18 6.04 0.01
N ILE A 86 6.26 5.82 -0.92
CA ILE A 86 4.86 6.22 -0.79
C ILE A 86 4.01 4.96 -0.91
N THR A 87 3.22 4.63 0.10
CA THR A 87 2.22 3.57 0.02
C THR A 87 0.83 4.19 0.08
N LEU A 88 0.01 3.88 -0.91
CA LEU A 88 -1.37 4.33 -1.04
C LEU A 88 -2.30 3.13 -0.98
N THR A 89 -3.45 3.27 -0.31
CA THR A 89 -4.51 2.26 -0.35
C THR A 89 -5.79 2.88 -0.92
N ASN A 90 -6.53 2.12 -1.73
CA ASN A 90 -7.87 2.45 -2.16
C ASN A 90 -8.83 1.36 -1.64
N GLU A 91 -9.70 1.73 -0.70
CA GLU A 91 -10.67 0.84 -0.06
C GLU A 91 -11.99 0.76 -0.84
N SER A 92 -12.15 1.55 -1.92
CA SER A 92 -13.32 1.46 -2.78
C SER A 92 -13.37 0.10 -3.47
N VAL A 93 -14.54 -0.50 -3.50
CA VAL A 93 -14.79 -1.77 -4.21
C VAL A 93 -15.28 -1.54 -5.64
N SER A 94 -15.51 -0.29 -6.04
CA SER A 94 -16.14 0.07 -7.32
C SER A 94 -15.44 1.18 -8.10
N GLU A 95 -14.61 2.00 -7.46
CA GLU A 95 -14.10 3.24 -8.06
C GLU A 95 -12.58 3.32 -8.04
N ASP A 96 -12.02 3.67 -9.19
CA ASP A 96 -10.63 4.07 -9.35
C ASP A 96 -10.52 5.58 -9.11
N TYR A 97 -9.43 6.03 -8.50
CA TYR A 97 -9.25 7.45 -8.19
C TYR A 97 -8.01 8.04 -8.86
N PRO A 98 -8.17 9.18 -9.57
CA PRO A 98 -7.02 9.97 -10.00
C PRO A 98 -6.34 10.59 -8.76
N ILE A 99 -5.03 10.48 -8.68
CA ILE A 99 -4.19 10.99 -7.60
C ILE A 99 -3.14 11.94 -8.19
N ASP A 100 -3.09 13.14 -7.65
CA ASP A 100 -1.99 14.08 -7.83
C ASP A 100 -1.14 14.07 -6.56
N VAL A 101 0.09 13.58 -6.65
CA VAL A 101 1.07 13.66 -5.56
C VAL A 101 1.89 14.93 -5.76
N ILE A 102 1.82 15.84 -4.81
CA ILE A 102 2.56 17.11 -4.84
C ILE A 102 3.70 17.03 -3.84
N LEU A 103 4.90 17.39 -4.27
CA LEU A 103 6.10 17.49 -3.45
C LEU A 103 6.34 18.94 -3.07
N ASP A 104 6.31 19.25 -1.78
CA ASP A 104 6.56 20.61 -1.28
C ASP A 104 8.02 21.04 -1.52
N SER A 105 8.94 20.09 -1.65
CA SER A 105 10.34 20.34 -1.93
C SER A 105 10.96 19.23 -2.78
N GLY A 106 11.94 19.60 -3.61
CA GLY A 106 12.58 18.67 -4.54
C GLY A 106 11.71 18.39 -5.77
N LYS A 107 12.18 17.51 -6.63
CA LYS A 107 11.46 17.04 -7.82
C LYS A 107 11.59 15.54 -7.95
N ALA A 108 10.53 14.88 -8.32
CA ALA A 108 10.55 13.46 -8.68
C ALA A 108 11.35 13.29 -9.98
N ALA A 109 12.43 12.52 -9.92
CA ALA A 109 13.31 12.26 -11.05
C ALA A 109 13.09 10.89 -11.70
N ALA A 110 12.65 9.92 -10.88
CA ALA A 110 12.24 8.58 -11.32
C ALA A 110 11.25 8.01 -10.32
N VAL A 111 10.41 7.11 -10.79
CA VAL A 111 9.45 6.39 -9.96
C VAL A 111 9.34 4.95 -10.45
N GLU A 112 9.27 4.02 -9.50
CA GLU A 112 8.98 2.61 -9.71
C GLU A 112 7.76 2.26 -8.85
N GLY A 113 6.79 1.54 -9.43
CA GLY A 113 5.55 1.16 -8.75
C GLY A 113 5.38 -0.35 -8.64
N MET A 114 4.81 -0.77 -7.52
CA MET A 114 4.37 -2.15 -7.30
C MET A 114 2.98 -2.13 -6.66
N ILE A 115 2.04 -2.87 -7.23
CA ILE A 115 0.65 -2.87 -6.81
C ILE A 115 0.16 -4.27 -6.44
N LEU A 116 -0.65 -4.33 -5.40
CA LEU A 116 -1.53 -5.45 -5.07
C LEU A 116 -2.96 -4.99 -5.37
N THR A 117 -3.64 -5.68 -6.25
CA THR A 117 -5.04 -5.40 -6.59
C THR A 117 -5.76 -6.67 -7.00
N GLY A 118 -7.08 -6.66 -6.95
CA GLY A 118 -7.96 -7.75 -7.35
C GLY A 118 -9.42 -7.41 -7.07
N GLU A 119 -10.32 -8.26 -7.46
CA GLU A 119 -11.73 -8.12 -7.09
C GLU A 119 -11.92 -8.44 -5.59
N MET A 120 -12.92 -7.85 -4.96
CA MET A 120 -13.15 -7.92 -3.50
C MET A 120 -13.16 -9.35 -2.91
N HIS A 121 -13.60 -10.34 -3.68
CA HIS A 121 -13.68 -11.73 -3.24
C HIS A 121 -12.56 -12.62 -3.76
N GLU A 122 -11.61 -12.07 -4.52
CA GLU A 122 -10.46 -12.85 -4.99
C GLU A 122 -9.49 -13.15 -3.86
N HIS A 123 -9.00 -14.36 -3.85
CA HIS A 123 -8.05 -14.83 -2.87
C HIS A 123 -7.20 -15.97 -3.43
N ASN A 124 -6.08 -16.21 -2.80
CA ASN A 124 -5.17 -17.29 -3.17
C ASN A 124 -5.64 -18.61 -2.57
N THR A 125 -5.62 -19.67 -3.37
CA THR A 125 -5.94 -21.03 -2.97
C THR A 125 -4.77 -21.96 -3.27
N PHE A 126 -4.77 -23.17 -2.73
CA PHE A 126 -3.73 -24.17 -3.04
C PHE A 126 -3.73 -24.62 -4.49
N ASP A 127 -4.86 -24.46 -5.19
CA ASP A 127 -4.98 -24.76 -6.62
C ASP A 127 -4.61 -23.55 -7.51
N ASN A 128 -4.75 -22.33 -6.97
CA ASN A 128 -4.33 -21.09 -7.63
C ASN A 128 -3.63 -20.16 -6.62
N PRO A 129 -2.35 -20.43 -6.31
CA PRO A 129 -1.64 -19.77 -5.21
C PRO A 129 -1.22 -18.33 -5.49
N GLU A 130 -1.33 -17.87 -6.74
CA GLU A 130 -0.93 -16.55 -7.21
C GLU A 130 -2.05 -15.78 -7.91
N GLN A 131 -3.32 -16.07 -7.58
CA GLN A 131 -4.47 -15.36 -8.12
C GLN A 131 -4.40 -13.86 -7.79
N VAL A 132 -4.05 -13.53 -6.54
CA VAL A 132 -3.81 -12.16 -6.07
C VAL A 132 -2.36 -12.06 -5.62
N LYS A 133 -1.57 -11.28 -6.34
CA LYS A 133 -0.15 -11.05 -6.07
C LYS A 133 0.28 -9.64 -6.47
N CYS A 134 1.40 -9.18 -5.96
CA CYS A 134 1.99 -7.93 -6.41
C CYS A 134 2.49 -8.03 -7.85
N THR A 135 2.22 -6.98 -8.62
CA THR A 135 2.70 -6.78 -10.00
C THR A 135 3.31 -5.39 -10.15
N SER A 136 4.09 -5.17 -11.20
CA SER A 136 4.58 -3.82 -11.55
C SER A 136 3.39 -2.90 -11.82
N PHE A 137 3.55 -1.63 -11.45
CA PHE A 137 2.58 -0.58 -11.71
C PHE A 137 3.22 0.52 -12.56
N ASP A 138 2.77 0.64 -13.80
CA ASP A 138 3.37 1.53 -14.80
C ASP A 138 2.47 2.77 -15.09
N ASP A 139 1.24 2.82 -14.56
CA ASP A 139 0.33 3.96 -14.72
C ASP A 139 0.64 5.09 -13.72
N VAL A 140 1.92 5.49 -13.68
CA VAL A 140 2.41 6.62 -12.90
C VAL A 140 3.25 7.50 -13.81
N LYS A 141 2.99 8.81 -13.79
CA LYS A 141 3.67 9.81 -14.62
C LYS A 141 4.36 10.85 -13.74
N LEU A 142 5.59 11.18 -14.12
CA LEU A 142 6.29 12.34 -13.55
C LEU A 142 5.56 13.63 -13.96
N ALA A 143 5.39 14.55 -13.02
CA ALA A 143 4.88 15.90 -13.23
C ALA A 143 5.90 16.92 -12.73
N ASP A 144 5.70 18.19 -13.07
CA ASP A 144 6.66 19.26 -12.68
C ASP A 144 6.75 19.44 -11.16
N ASP A 145 5.66 19.16 -10.45
CA ASP A 145 5.46 19.32 -9.01
C ASP A 145 5.34 17.98 -8.25
N GLY A 146 5.49 16.83 -8.95
CA GLY A 146 5.41 15.53 -8.30
C GLY A 146 5.04 14.39 -9.23
N LEU A 147 3.92 13.67 -8.96
CA LEU A 147 3.48 12.50 -9.70
C LEU A 147 1.98 12.57 -9.98
N LYS A 148 1.56 11.94 -11.08
CA LYS A 148 0.14 11.71 -11.42
C LYS A 148 -0.09 10.25 -11.71
N LEU A 149 -1.16 9.69 -11.16
CA LEU A 149 -1.53 8.29 -11.37
C LEU A 149 -3.05 8.09 -11.22
N THR A 150 -3.52 6.94 -11.64
CA THR A 150 -4.86 6.46 -11.28
C THR A 150 -4.71 5.27 -10.35
N LEU A 151 -5.23 5.37 -9.13
CA LEU A 151 -5.18 4.31 -8.13
C LEU A 151 -6.40 3.39 -8.29
N PRO A 152 -6.24 2.14 -8.76
CA PRO A 152 -7.35 1.23 -8.95
C PRO A 152 -8.11 0.93 -7.66
N LYS A 153 -9.38 0.56 -7.79
CA LYS A 153 -10.19 0.03 -6.68
C LYS A 153 -9.51 -1.18 -6.02
N CYS A 154 -9.85 -1.48 -4.78
CA CYS A 154 -9.37 -2.65 -4.04
C CYS A 154 -7.85 -2.82 -4.16
N SER A 155 -7.08 -1.76 -3.92
CA SER A 155 -5.64 -1.81 -4.17
C SER A 155 -4.78 -1.29 -3.03
N VAL A 156 -3.56 -1.80 -2.97
CA VAL A 156 -2.44 -1.26 -2.20
C VAL A 156 -1.29 -1.04 -3.18
N LEU A 157 -0.89 0.21 -3.36
CA LEU A 157 0.19 0.63 -4.25
C LEU A 157 1.38 1.10 -3.43
N HIS A 158 2.57 0.60 -3.75
CA HIS A 158 3.82 1.12 -3.25
C HIS A 158 4.62 1.77 -4.38
N LEU A 159 5.06 3.01 -4.16
CA LEU A 159 5.93 3.76 -5.05
C LEU A 159 7.28 3.99 -4.40
N THR A 160 8.35 3.75 -5.16
CA THR A 160 9.72 4.13 -4.83
C THR A 160 10.11 5.31 -5.71
N VAL A 161 10.32 6.47 -5.10
CA VAL A 161 10.55 7.74 -5.82
C VAL A 161 11.97 8.24 -5.57
N THR A 162 12.71 8.48 -6.64
CA THR A 162 13.99 9.20 -6.58
C THR A 162 13.72 10.69 -6.64
N VAL A 163 14.10 11.42 -5.61
CA VAL A 163 13.94 12.88 -5.50
C VAL A 163 15.31 13.55 -5.74
N LYS A 164 15.30 14.69 -6.45
CA LYS A 164 16.47 15.56 -6.72
C LYS A 164 16.25 16.96 -6.19
#